data_8f51b8b8fbd0b3493664643fde274341
#
_entry.id   8f51b8b8fbd0b3493664643fde274341
#
_cell.length_a   1.000
_cell.length_b   1.000
_cell.length_c   1.000
_cell.angle_alpha   90.00
_cell.angle_beta   90.00
_cell.angle_gamma   90.00
#
_symmetry.space_group_name_H-M   'P 1'
#
loop_
_entity.id
_entity.type
_entity.pdbx_description
1 polymer ?
#
loop_
_entity_poly.entity_id
_entity_poly.type
_entity_poly.pdbx_seq_one_letter_code
_entity_poly.pdbx_strand_id
1 'polypeptide(L)'
;HLSERGFWDLMETAQGPVIASHSNAHAVHPHPRNLRDEQLVALAQKGGVVGLNFYPGFLTHEARGTLQDLVRHAVHIAQVIGPEHLGLGSDFDGISQTPEDLPDVTALPRLTAALLEAGFSEEETRGILGGNFRRLFQSVLPVAEEPSL
;
A
#
# COMPACT_ATOMS: atom_id res chain seq x y z
N HIS A 1 -4.41 -6.78 -9.80
CA HIS A 1 -4.75 -7.90 -10.70
C HIS A 1 -4.83 -7.52 -12.18
N LEU A 2 -4.59 -6.26 -12.52
CA LEU A 2 -4.55 -5.82 -13.91
C LEU A 2 -3.26 -6.28 -14.60
N SER A 3 -3.34 -6.50 -15.92
CA SER A 3 -2.14 -6.57 -16.75
C SER A 3 -1.48 -5.19 -16.82
N GLU A 4 -0.22 -5.13 -17.24
CA GLU A 4 0.48 -3.86 -17.44
C GLU A 4 -0.28 -2.91 -18.38
N ARG A 5 -0.78 -3.44 -19.52
CA ARG A 5 -1.62 -2.67 -20.44
C ARG A 5 -2.91 -2.17 -19.76
N GLY A 6 -3.63 -3.05 -19.04
CA GLY A 6 -4.85 -2.66 -18.34
C GLY A 6 -4.62 -1.61 -17.26
N PHE A 7 -3.44 -1.59 -16.63
CA PHE A 7 -3.05 -0.53 -15.72
C PHE A 7 -2.99 0.82 -16.45
N TRP A 8 -2.30 0.89 -17.59
CA TRP A 8 -2.16 2.14 -18.34
C TRP A 8 -3.48 2.61 -18.94
N ASP A 9 -4.30 1.68 -19.47
CA ASP A 9 -5.66 2.00 -19.96
C ASP A 9 -6.51 2.62 -18.83
N LEU A 10 -6.39 2.10 -17.59
CA LEU A 10 -7.05 2.67 -16.41
C LEU A 10 -6.51 4.06 -16.09
N MET A 11 -5.17 4.26 -16.12
CA MET A 11 -4.58 5.57 -15.84
C MET A 11 -5.01 6.65 -16.85
N GLU A 12 -5.22 6.30 -18.11
CA GLU A 12 -5.72 7.23 -19.13
C GLU A 12 -7.18 7.60 -18.93
N THR A 13 -8.02 6.62 -18.54
CA THR A 13 -9.48 6.81 -18.49
C THR A 13 -9.99 7.34 -17.15
N ALA A 14 -9.33 7.04 -16.05
CA ALA A 14 -9.78 7.46 -14.73
C ALA A 14 -9.73 8.98 -14.56
N GLN A 15 -10.85 9.58 -14.15
CA GLN A 15 -10.97 11.03 -13.90
C GLN A 15 -10.60 11.44 -12.48
N GLY A 16 -10.57 10.51 -11.55
CA GLY A 16 -10.25 10.74 -10.13
C GLY A 16 -9.10 9.86 -9.64
N PRO A 17 -8.83 9.88 -8.33
CA PRO A 17 -7.77 9.08 -7.74
C PRO A 17 -8.02 7.58 -7.95
N VAL A 18 -6.93 6.85 -8.20
CA VAL A 18 -6.93 5.41 -8.38
C VAL A 18 -6.16 4.77 -7.22
N ILE A 19 -6.66 3.70 -6.65
CA ILE A 19 -5.96 2.96 -5.61
C ILE A 19 -5.43 1.63 -6.14
N ALA A 20 -4.24 1.25 -5.70
CA ALA A 20 -3.79 -0.13 -5.71
C ALA A 20 -4.06 -0.69 -4.31
N SER A 21 -5.16 -1.43 -4.16
CA SER A 21 -5.64 -1.84 -2.84
C SER A 21 -4.63 -2.73 -2.08
N HIS A 22 -3.82 -3.53 -2.81
CA HIS A 22 -2.83 -4.45 -2.24
C HIS A 22 -1.72 -4.75 -3.26
N SER A 23 -0.65 -3.97 -3.26
CA SER A 23 0.52 -4.12 -4.16
C SER A 23 1.80 -3.63 -3.48
N ASN A 24 2.94 -4.11 -3.97
CA ASN A 24 4.26 -3.74 -3.45
C ASN A 24 5.16 -3.17 -4.56
N ALA A 25 6.44 -2.94 -4.27
CA ALA A 25 7.40 -2.37 -5.22
C ALA A 25 8.13 -3.47 -6.01
N HIS A 26 8.06 -3.41 -7.35
CA HIS A 26 8.78 -4.32 -8.24
C HIS A 26 10.31 -4.16 -8.13
N ALA A 27 10.78 -2.96 -7.87
CA ALA A 27 12.22 -2.68 -7.72
C ALA A 27 12.83 -3.38 -6.49
N VAL A 28 12.03 -3.62 -5.43
CA VAL A 28 12.48 -4.35 -4.23
C VAL A 28 12.43 -5.86 -4.45
N HIS A 29 11.33 -6.34 -5.04
CA HIS A 29 11.17 -7.75 -5.39
C HIS A 29 10.45 -7.86 -6.74
N PRO A 30 11.16 -8.28 -7.82
CA PRO A 30 10.58 -8.44 -9.15
C PRO A 30 9.49 -9.52 -9.17
N HIS A 31 8.24 -9.07 -9.19
CA HIS A 31 7.07 -9.94 -9.30
C HIS A 31 5.99 -9.24 -10.14
N PRO A 32 5.20 -9.97 -10.99
CA PRO A 32 4.16 -9.36 -11.83
C PRO A 32 3.05 -8.63 -11.07
N ARG A 33 2.84 -8.94 -9.79
CA ARG A 33 1.86 -8.30 -8.92
C ARG A 33 2.38 -7.02 -8.26
N ASN A 34 3.68 -6.76 -8.31
CA ASN A 34 4.32 -5.57 -7.76
C ASN A 34 4.36 -4.46 -8.82
N LEU A 35 4.17 -3.22 -8.39
CA LEU A 35 4.17 -2.04 -9.24
C LEU A 35 5.60 -1.58 -9.54
N ARG A 36 5.86 -1.20 -10.80
CA ARG A 36 7.08 -0.53 -11.21
C ARG A 36 7.06 0.92 -10.75
N ASP A 37 8.22 1.56 -10.66
CA ASP A 37 8.32 2.94 -10.17
C ASP A 37 7.53 3.93 -11.04
N GLU A 38 7.51 3.75 -12.37
CA GLU A 38 6.69 4.55 -13.27
C GLU A 38 5.17 4.38 -13.02
N GLN A 39 4.74 3.20 -12.59
CA GLN A 39 3.34 2.95 -12.23
C GLN A 39 2.99 3.58 -10.87
N LEU A 40 3.92 3.50 -9.91
CA LEU A 40 3.78 4.20 -8.63
C LEU A 40 3.62 5.71 -8.84
N VAL A 41 4.50 6.30 -9.66
CA VAL A 41 4.44 7.74 -9.99
C VAL A 41 3.12 8.13 -10.66
N ALA A 42 2.67 7.35 -11.65
CA ALA A 42 1.41 7.62 -12.34
C ALA A 42 0.21 7.58 -11.38
N LEU A 43 0.20 6.62 -10.44
CA LEU A 43 -0.84 6.48 -9.43
C LEU A 43 -0.82 7.67 -8.45
N ALA A 44 0.35 8.08 -7.98
CA ALA A 44 0.50 9.23 -7.07
C ALA A 44 0.08 10.55 -7.74
N GLN A 45 0.42 10.76 -9.01
CA GLN A 45 -0.01 11.93 -9.80
C GLN A 45 -1.53 12.06 -9.91
N LYS A 46 -2.26 10.95 -9.80
CA LYS A 46 -3.74 10.94 -9.69
C LYS A 46 -4.26 11.09 -8.26
N GLY A 47 -3.40 11.36 -7.29
CA GLY A 47 -3.79 11.43 -5.87
C GLY A 47 -4.10 10.07 -5.25
N GLY A 48 -3.66 8.99 -5.88
CA GLY A 48 -3.92 7.62 -5.45
C GLY A 48 -3.13 7.18 -4.22
N VAL A 49 -3.46 5.99 -3.72
CA VAL A 49 -2.77 5.33 -2.58
C VAL A 49 -2.49 3.87 -2.93
N VAL A 50 -1.30 3.41 -2.58
CA VAL A 50 -0.87 2.01 -2.70
C VAL A 50 -0.95 1.34 -1.34
N GLY A 51 -1.77 0.32 -1.20
CA GLY A 51 -1.83 -0.53 -0.01
C GLY A 51 -0.80 -1.65 -0.07
N LEU A 52 0.05 -1.76 0.94
CA LEU A 52 1.05 -2.83 1.04
C LEU A 52 0.37 -4.20 1.19
N ASN A 53 0.69 -5.13 0.29
CA ASN A 53 0.29 -6.53 0.38
C ASN A 53 1.25 -7.31 1.27
N PHE A 54 0.73 -8.21 2.12
CA PHE A 54 1.54 -8.95 3.10
C PHE A 54 1.92 -10.36 2.63
N TYR A 55 1.57 -10.75 1.41
CA TYR A 55 1.93 -12.07 0.89
C TYR A 55 3.46 -12.22 0.71
N PRO A 56 4.12 -13.18 1.42
CA PRO A 56 5.57 -13.34 1.36
C PRO A 56 6.14 -13.47 -0.06
N GLY A 57 5.44 -14.15 -0.96
CA GLY A 57 5.86 -14.30 -2.35
C GLY A 57 5.89 -13.01 -3.17
N PHE A 58 5.33 -11.88 -2.65
CA PHE A 58 5.45 -10.56 -3.26
C PHE A 58 6.49 -9.67 -2.56
N LEU A 59 7.02 -10.13 -1.42
CA LEU A 59 7.96 -9.36 -0.59
C LEU A 59 9.41 -9.76 -0.80
N THR A 60 9.66 -11.04 -1.04
CA THR A 60 11.04 -11.57 -1.04
C THR A 60 11.14 -12.87 -1.85
N HIS A 61 12.39 -13.22 -2.22
CA HIS A 61 12.72 -14.54 -2.80
C HIS A 61 12.85 -15.63 -1.74
N GLU A 62 12.90 -15.26 -0.46
CA GLU A 62 13.01 -16.21 0.64
C GLU A 62 11.69 -16.98 0.82
N ALA A 63 11.80 -18.23 1.27
CA ALA A 63 10.62 -19.09 1.47
C ALA A 63 9.63 -18.55 2.50
N ARG A 64 10.12 -17.73 3.43
CA ARG A 64 9.34 -17.03 4.45
C ARG A 64 9.67 -15.55 4.41
N GLY A 65 8.66 -14.72 4.17
CA GLY A 65 8.78 -13.28 4.28
C GLY A 65 8.70 -12.83 5.73
N THR A 66 9.28 -11.68 6.00
CA THR A 66 9.29 -11.06 7.32
C THR A 66 8.66 -9.67 7.27
N LEU A 67 8.36 -9.14 8.44
CA LEU A 67 7.94 -7.74 8.60
C LEU A 67 8.99 -6.77 8.04
N GLN A 68 10.29 -7.10 8.18
CA GLN A 68 11.36 -6.27 7.63
C GLN A 68 11.36 -6.27 6.09
N ASP A 69 10.98 -7.37 5.44
CA ASP A 69 10.78 -7.40 4.00
C ASP A 69 9.67 -6.44 3.57
N LEU A 70 8.55 -6.46 4.29
CA LEU A 70 7.44 -5.53 4.05
C LEU A 70 7.87 -4.05 4.23
N VAL A 71 8.62 -3.76 5.29
CA VAL A 71 9.13 -2.40 5.57
C VAL A 71 10.07 -1.92 4.45
N ARG A 72 10.90 -2.79 3.85
CA ARG A 72 11.72 -2.41 2.68
C ARG A 72 10.87 -1.92 1.51
N HIS A 73 9.73 -2.56 1.24
CA HIS A 73 8.78 -2.10 0.23
C HIS A 73 8.17 -0.75 0.61
N ALA A 74 7.78 -0.56 1.88
CA ALA A 74 7.24 0.70 2.37
C ALA A 74 8.23 1.85 2.18
N VAL A 75 9.49 1.66 2.57
CA VAL A 75 10.56 2.65 2.41
C VAL A 75 10.78 2.99 0.94
N HIS A 76 10.88 2.00 0.06
CA HIS A 76 11.07 2.24 -1.38
C HIS A 76 9.90 3.04 -1.98
N ILE A 77 8.66 2.61 -1.72
CA ILE A 77 7.47 3.30 -2.25
C ILE A 77 7.44 4.74 -1.75
N ALA A 78 7.67 4.96 -0.44
CA ALA A 78 7.70 6.32 0.13
C ALA A 78 8.82 7.19 -0.47
N GLN A 79 9.98 6.63 -0.81
CA GLN A 79 11.05 7.35 -1.50
C GLN A 79 10.67 7.74 -2.93
N VAL A 80 9.88 6.93 -3.62
CA VAL A 80 9.49 7.18 -5.02
C VAL A 80 8.32 8.17 -5.11
N ILE A 81 7.30 8.04 -4.25
CA ILE A 81 6.04 8.76 -4.40
C ILE A 81 5.59 9.54 -3.15
N GLY A 82 6.33 9.51 -2.07
CA GLY A 82 5.95 10.10 -0.80
C GLY A 82 5.15 9.17 0.11
N PRO A 83 5.32 9.28 1.45
CA PRO A 83 4.62 8.45 2.43
C PRO A 83 3.11 8.68 2.44
N GLU A 84 2.63 9.83 1.97
CA GLU A 84 1.21 10.18 1.86
C GLU A 84 0.44 9.36 0.83
N HIS A 85 1.15 8.66 -0.07
CA HIS A 85 0.58 7.75 -1.08
C HIS A 85 0.67 6.28 -0.69
N LEU A 86 1.07 5.98 0.54
CA LEU A 86 1.22 4.62 1.05
C LEU A 86 0.13 4.28 2.06
N GLY A 87 -0.32 3.03 2.07
CA GLY A 87 -1.31 2.50 3.01
C GLY A 87 -1.12 1.02 3.27
N LEU A 88 -2.06 0.40 3.97
CA LEU A 88 -2.07 -1.03 4.25
C LEU A 88 -3.16 -1.73 3.41
N GLY A 89 -2.77 -2.75 2.69
CA GLY A 89 -3.65 -3.59 1.88
C GLY A 89 -3.70 -5.05 2.34
N SER A 90 -2.97 -5.40 3.36
CA SER A 90 -2.72 -6.71 4.00
C SER A 90 -3.03 -7.96 3.15
N ASP A 91 -4.29 -8.14 2.75
CA ASP A 91 -4.81 -9.28 2.01
C ASP A 91 -4.90 -10.56 2.88
N PHE A 92 -5.03 -10.43 4.21
CA PHE A 92 -4.98 -11.55 5.15
C PHE A 92 -5.90 -12.72 4.81
N ASP A 93 -7.14 -12.45 4.38
CA ASP A 93 -8.11 -13.50 4.02
C ASP A 93 -7.96 -13.99 2.57
N GLY A 94 -7.18 -13.29 1.75
CA GLY A 94 -6.96 -13.59 0.34
C GLY A 94 -5.64 -14.33 0.04
N ILE A 95 -4.77 -14.50 1.05
CA ILE A 95 -3.44 -15.09 0.91
C ILE A 95 -3.30 -16.38 1.73
N SER A 96 -2.49 -17.33 1.21
CA SER A 96 -2.28 -18.62 1.86
C SER A 96 -1.18 -18.62 2.93
N GLN A 97 -0.37 -17.56 2.98
CA GLN A 97 0.75 -17.40 3.89
C GLN A 97 0.91 -15.93 4.25
N THR A 98 1.37 -15.66 5.46
CA THR A 98 1.69 -14.33 5.99
C THR A 98 3.16 -14.27 6.40
N PRO A 99 3.75 -13.06 6.57
CA PRO A 99 5.08 -12.94 7.12
C PRO A 99 5.18 -13.62 8.50
N GLU A 100 6.32 -14.21 8.79
CA GLU A 100 6.53 -15.05 9.97
C GLU A 100 6.21 -14.31 11.28
N ASP A 101 6.52 -13.02 11.33
CA ASP A 101 6.36 -12.14 12.49
C ASP A 101 5.13 -11.21 12.38
N LEU A 102 4.33 -11.36 11.31
CA LEU A 102 3.07 -10.64 11.09
C LEU A 102 1.95 -11.62 10.67
N PRO A 103 1.61 -12.61 11.52
CA PRO A 103 0.69 -13.70 11.15
C PRO A 103 -0.76 -13.25 10.97
N ASP A 104 -1.19 -12.22 11.68
CA ASP A 104 -2.57 -11.71 11.66
C ASP A 104 -2.64 -10.26 12.16
N VAL A 105 -3.85 -9.72 12.27
CA VAL A 105 -4.13 -8.34 12.68
C VAL A 105 -3.61 -8.00 14.08
N THR A 106 -3.44 -8.97 14.96
CA THR A 106 -2.93 -8.73 16.34
C THR A 106 -1.47 -8.33 16.35
N ALA A 107 -0.73 -8.62 15.29
CA ALA A 107 0.67 -8.25 15.12
C ALA A 107 0.88 -6.84 14.50
N LEU A 108 -0.16 -6.12 14.07
CA LEU A 108 -0.04 -4.76 13.51
C LEU A 108 0.71 -3.76 14.41
N PRO A 109 0.67 -3.82 15.76
CA PRO A 109 1.52 -2.98 16.57
C PRO A 109 3.02 -3.15 16.32
N ARG A 110 3.47 -4.34 15.88
CA ARG A 110 4.86 -4.58 15.46
C ARG A 110 5.20 -3.86 14.16
N LEU A 111 4.25 -3.80 13.21
CA LEU A 111 4.41 -3.03 11.99
C LEU A 111 4.54 -1.54 12.30
N THR A 112 3.74 -1.01 13.22
CA THR A 112 3.86 0.37 13.69
C THR A 112 5.27 0.68 14.21
N ALA A 113 5.79 -0.18 15.09
CA ALA A 113 7.15 -0.03 15.62
C ALA A 113 8.20 -0.10 14.52
N ALA A 114 8.10 -1.07 13.60
CA ALA A 114 9.04 -1.25 12.52
C ALA A 114 9.06 -0.08 11.51
N LEU A 115 7.93 0.57 11.25
CA LEU A 115 7.86 1.79 10.42
C LEU A 115 8.58 2.96 11.11
N LEU A 116 8.36 3.17 12.41
CA LEU A 116 9.06 4.19 13.18
C LEU A 116 10.58 3.94 13.22
N GLU A 117 11.01 2.69 13.44
CA GLU A 117 12.41 2.29 13.41
C GLU A 117 13.05 2.48 12.02
N ALA A 118 12.29 2.34 10.95
CA ALA A 118 12.74 2.60 9.58
C ALA A 118 12.85 4.09 9.24
N GLY A 119 12.47 4.99 10.17
CA GLY A 119 12.65 6.44 10.05
C GLY A 119 11.39 7.19 9.60
N PHE A 120 10.24 6.55 9.47
CA PHE A 120 8.98 7.28 9.29
C PHE A 120 8.64 8.05 10.57
N SER A 121 8.22 9.31 10.43
CA SER A 121 7.68 10.08 11.54
C SER A 121 6.38 9.48 12.07
N GLU A 122 5.94 9.91 13.26
CA GLU A 122 4.63 9.50 13.80
C GLU A 122 3.47 9.91 12.88
N GLU A 123 3.56 11.07 12.23
CA GLU A 123 2.53 11.55 11.32
C GLU A 123 2.47 10.70 10.06
N GLU A 124 3.60 10.41 9.42
CA GLU A 124 3.69 9.52 8.26
C GLU A 124 3.21 8.11 8.62
N THR A 125 3.62 7.59 9.76
CA THR A 125 3.17 6.27 10.24
C THR A 125 1.66 6.23 10.41
N ARG A 126 1.03 7.24 11.05
CA ARG A 126 -0.44 7.33 11.13
C ARG A 126 -1.09 7.42 9.75
N GLY A 127 -0.46 8.13 8.82
CA GLY A 127 -0.89 8.18 7.41
C GLY A 127 -0.93 6.80 6.80
N ILE A 128 0.16 6.05 6.88
CA ILE A 128 0.33 4.69 6.33
C ILE A 128 -0.66 3.71 6.98
N LEU A 129 -0.85 3.77 8.29
CA LEU A 129 -1.75 2.88 9.03
C LEU A 129 -3.24 3.06 8.68
N GLY A 130 -3.63 4.13 7.98
CA GLY A 130 -5.00 4.31 7.52
C GLY A 130 -5.38 5.75 7.18
N GLY A 131 -4.63 6.74 7.67
CA GLY A 131 -4.92 8.15 7.43
C GLY A 131 -4.96 8.52 5.95
N ASN A 132 -4.06 7.93 5.14
CA ASN A 132 -3.97 8.20 3.71
C ASN A 132 -5.18 7.66 2.93
N PHE A 133 -5.61 6.44 3.19
CA PHE A 133 -6.84 5.90 2.61
C PHE A 133 -8.07 6.70 3.08
N ARG A 134 -8.14 7.04 4.38
CA ARG A 134 -9.23 7.87 4.91
C ARG A 134 -9.32 9.21 4.19
N ARG A 135 -8.19 9.92 4.03
CA ARG A 135 -8.13 11.20 3.29
C ARG A 135 -8.65 11.02 1.86
N LEU A 136 -8.19 9.98 1.14
CA LEU A 136 -8.62 9.70 -0.22
C LEU A 136 -10.12 9.43 -0.27
N PHE A 137 -10.65 8.56 0.56
CA PHE A 137 -12.08 8.26 0.59
C PHE A 137 -12.92 9.50 0.92
N GLN A 138 -12.49 10.34 1.87
CA GLN A 138 -13.18 11.59 2.18
C GLN A 138 -13.22 12.57 1.01
N SER A 139 -12.25 12.52 0.10
CA SER A 139 -12.20 13.40 -1.07
C SER A 139 -13.13 12.96 -2.21
N VAL A 140 -13.55 11.70 -2.25
CA VAL A 140 -14.31 11.13 -3.36
C VAL A 140 -15.71 10.61 -2.98
N LEU A 141 -15.93 10.28 -1.70
CA LEU A 141 -17.22 9.81 -1.23
C LEU A 141 -18.13 11.01 -0.88
N PRO A 142 -19.42 10.91 -1.18
CA PRO A 142 -20.37 11.96 -0.78
C PRO A 142 -20.39 12.08 0.75
N VAL A 143 -20.43 13.32 1.24
CA VAL A 143 -20.67 13.58 2.66
C VAL A 143 -22.11 13.12 2.96
N ALA A 144 -22.28 12.25 3.95
CA ALA A 144 -23.62 11.88 4.41
C ALA A 144 -24.31 13.17 4.89
N GLU A 145 -25.44 13.53 4.27
CA GLU A 145 -26.32 14.57 4.83
C GLU A 145 -26.82 14.07 6.18
N GLU A 146 -26.58 14.83 7.24
CA GLU A 146 -27.20 14.54 8.53
C GLU A 146 -28.73 14.56 8.32
N PRO A 147 -29.46 13.54 8.78
CA PRO A 147 -30.91 13.59 8.72
C PRO A 147 -31.36 14.83 9.49
N SER A 148 -32.03 15.75 8.81
CA SER A 148 -32.69 16.89 9.46
C SER A 148 -33.71 16.34 10.44
N LEU A 149 -33.45 16.55 11.74
CA LEU A 149 -34.37 16.25 12.85
C LEU A 149 -35.63 17.12 12.74
#